data_4a0353f826cfc2248f0bf79eba308784
#
_entry.id   4a0353f826cfc2248f0bf79eba308784
#
_cell.length_a   1.000
_cell.length_b   1.000
_cell.length_c   1.000
_cell.angle_alpha   90.00
_cell.angle_beta   90.00
_cell.angle_gamma   90.00
#
_symmetry.space_group_name_H-M   'P 1'
#
loop_
_entity.id
_entity.type
_entity.pdbx_description
1 polymer ?
#
loop_
_entity_poly.entity_id
_entity_poly.type
_entity_poly.pdbx_seq_one_letter_code
_entity_poly.pdbx_strand_id
1 'polypeptide(L)'
;LPQVDLLDGPQARQETVSSETLEMTSRMIEKKLKDFGVEVRVVLAQPGPVITRYEIEPATGVKGSQIVGLAKDLARSLSLVSIRVVETIPGKTYMALELPNAKRQSIRLSEILGSQVYNEAKSLLTMGLGKDIVGNPIVADLAKMPHALVAGTTGSGKSVGINAMILSLLYKAEARDVRLLMIDPKMLEMSVYEGIPHLLAPVVTDMKQAAHGLNWCVAEMERRYKLMSKLGVRNLAGYNTKIDDAKAREQFIYNPFSLTPDSPEPLERLPHIVVIIDELADLMMVVGKKIEELIARLAQKARAAGIHLILATQRPSVDVITGLIKANIPTRIAFSGGQQDRQPHHPGPDGRRSPAGYGRHAVHAQRGPAFPIRVHGAFVSDEEVHRVVAYLKSLGRAQLHRGHSGRRRRSTVRSRLKACRARAVGRKTQCMTRRWKWCCKTARPAFPWFSGT
;
A
#
# COMPACT_ATOMS: atom_id res chain seq x y z
N LEU A 1 1.87 -18.87 4.63
CA LEU A 1 2.40 -17.54 4.38
C LEU A 1 3.73 -17.62 3.64
N PRO A 2 4.08 -16.64 2.76
CA PRO A 2 5.39 -16.57 2.14
C PRO A 2 6.50 -16.41 3.19
N GLN A 3 7.70 -16.90 2.88
CA GLN A 3 8.87 -16.72 3.72
C GLN A 3 9.69 -15.52 3.24
N VAL A 4 10.40 -14.85 4.14
CA VAL A 4 11.18 -13.63 3.83
C VAL A 4 12.34 -13.92 2.89
N ASP A 5 12.77 -15.16 2.77
CA ASP A 5 13.82 -15.63 1.84
C ASP A 5 13.44 -15.52 0.35
N LEU A 6 12.14 -15.33 0.04
CA LEU A 6 11.70 -14.99 -1.31
C LEU A 6 12.08 -13.55 -1.73
N LEU A 7 12.44 -12.71 -0.76
CA LEU A 7 12.91 -11.35 -0.99
C LEU A 7 14.44 -11.29 -0.95
N ASP A 8 15.00 -10.32 -1.63
CA ASP A 8 16.43 -10.08 -1.61
C ASP A 8 16.88 -9.68 -0.19
N GLY A 9 17.94 -10.30 0.29
CA GLY A 9 18.50 -10.05 1.61
C GLY A 9 18.97 -8.60 1.81
N PRO A 10 19.21 -8.19 3.06
CA PRO A 10 19.76 -6.89 3.36
C PRO A 10 21.13 -6.73 2.71
N GLN A 11 21.40 -5.55 2.18
CA GLN A 11 22.76 -5.24 1.70
C GLN A 11 23.71 -5.18 2.90
N ALA A 12 24.96 -5.60 2.68
CA ALA A 12 26.01 -5.48 3.72
C ALA A 12 25.99 -4.05 4.29
N ARG A 13 25.97 -3.93 5.63
CA ARG A 13 26.01 -2.64 6.30
C ARG A 13 27.21 -1.86 5.77
N GLN A 14 26.96 -0.80 5.03
CA GLN A 14 27.99 0.18 4.72
C GLN A 14 28.33 0.91 6.02
N GLU A 15 29.60 1.24 6.18
CA GLU A 15 30.05 2.02 7.33
C GLU A 15 29.20 3.28 7.48
N THR A 16 28.66 3.48 8.67
CA THR A 16 28.05 4.74 9.07
C THR A 16 29.07 5.85 8.94
N VAL A 17 28.64 7.08 8.67
CA VAL A 17 29.52 8.25 8.62
C VAL A 17 30.38 8.29 9.87
N SER A 18 31.72 8.36 9.70
CA SER A 18 32.65 8.36 10.84
C SER A 18 32.44 9.59 11.73
N SER A 19 32.77 9.48 13.00
CA SER A 19 32.68 10.60 13.97
C SER A 19 33.49 11.80 13.51
N GLU A 20 34.67 11.57 12.92
CA GLU A 20 35.49 12.63 12.36
C GLU A 20 34.81 13.39 11.21
N THR A 21 34.17 12.65 10.30
CA THR A 21 33.40 13.26 9.21
C THR A 21 32.21 14.05 9.73
N LEU A 22 31.50 13.55 10.75
CA LEU A 22 30.41 14.27 11.39
C LEU A 22 30.87 15.58 12.01
N GLU A 23 31.98 15.57 12.72
CA GLU A 23 32.54 16.76 13.36
C GLU A 23 33.05 17.78 12.32
N MET A 24 33.75 17.32 11.29
CA MET A 24 34.22 18.16 10.20
C MET A 24 33.05 18.81 9.46
N THR A 25 32.01 18.07 9.17
CA THR A 25 30.81 18.60 8.51
C THR A 25 30.08 19.59 9.40
N SER A 26 29.99 19.33 10.71
CA SER A 26 29.39 20.27 11.68
C SER A 26 30.11 21.62 11.67
N ARG A 27 31.46 21.61 11.73
CA ARG A 27 32.27 22.83 11.64
C ARG A 27 32.09 23.55 10.30
N MET A 28 31.99 22.81 9.19
CA MET A 28 31.74 23.38 7.88
C MET A 28 30.36 24.07 7.80
N ILE A 29 29.32 23.48 8.36
CA ILE A 29 27.98 24.08 8.42
C ILE A 29 28.03 25.40 9.17
N GLU A 30 28.64 25.43 10.37
CA GLU A 30 28.77 26.63 11.18
C GLU A 30 29.54 27.74 10.42
N LYS A 31 30.69 27.38 9.83
CA LYS A 31 31.53 28.30 9.06
C LYS A 31 30.77 28.87 7.84
N LYS A 32 30.13 28.01 7.05
CA LYS A 32 29.43 28.45 5.83
C LYS A 32 28.23 29.32 6.13
N LEU A 33 27.45 29.03 7.17
CA LEU A 33 26.35 29.88 7.60
C LEU A 33 26.87 31.22 8.12
N LYS A 34 27.98 31.23 8.84
CA LYS A 34 28.65 32.47 9.28
C LYS A 34 29.14 33.32 8.10
N ASP A 35 29.69 32.68 7.05
CA ASP A 35 30.06 33.37 5.79
C ASP A 35 28.85 34.06 5.13
N PHE A 36 27.62 33.54 5.32
CA PHE A 36 26.38 34.15 4.87
C PHE A 36 25.75 35.12 5.90
N GLY A 37 26.46 35.45 6.98
CA GLY A 37 25.99 36.37 8.02
C GLY A 37 25.01 35.76 9.00
N VAL A 38 24.92 34.43 9.06
CA VAL A 38 24.03 33.69 9.98
C VAL A 38 24.87 32.86 10.93
N GLU A 39 24.82 33.17 12.23
CA GLU A 39 25.56 32.45 13.24
C GLU A 39 24.67 31.34 13.85
N VAL A 40 25.18 30.11 13.84
CA VAL A 40 24.53 28.94 14.41
C VAL A 40 25.57 28.05 15.11
N ARG A 41 25.10 27.23 16.05
CA ARG A 41 25.87 26.18 16.69
C ARG A 41 25.27 24.82 16.37
N VAL A 42 26.05 23.86 15.92
CA VAL A 42 25.62 22.47 15.77
C VAL A 42 25.63 21.79 17.15
N VAL A 43 24.46 21.38 17.60
CA VAL A 43 24.26 20.78 18.93
C VAL A 43 24.34 19.26 18.87
N LEU A 44 23.86 18.66 17.78
CA LEU A 44 23.80 17.22 17.62
C LEU A 44 23.93 16.84 16.15
N ALA A 45 24.73 15.82 15.88
CA ALA A 45 24.83 15.18 14.58
C ALA A 45 24.35 13.73 14.69
N GLN A 46 23.28 13.37 13.99
CA GLN A 46 22.71 12.04 13.95
C GLN A 46 22.91 11.41 12.57
N PRO A 47 23.83 10.45 12.40
CA PRO A 47 23.95 9.72 11.14
C PRO A 47 22.81 8.72 10.98
N GLY A 48 22.26 8.64 9.77
CA GLY A 48 21.27 7.66 9.37
C GLY A 48 21.68 6.92 8.10
N PRO A 49 20.89 5.94 7.64
CA PRO A 49 21.25 5.12 6.48
C PRO A 49 21.24 5.89 5.14
N VAL A 50 20.48 6.95 5.04
CA VAL A 50 20.29 7.73 3.80
C VAL A 50 20.73 9.17 3.95
N ILE A 51 20.44 9.77 5.10
CA ILE A 51 20.77 11.15 5.44
C ILE A 51 21.43 11.24 6.80
N THR A 52 22.16 12.32 7.02
CA THR A 52 22.63 12.72 8.35
C THR A 52 21.90 13.98 8.77
N ARG A 53 21.37 13.99 9.99
CA ARG A 53 20.66 15.11 10.57
C ARG A 53 21.56 15.87 11.52
N TYR A 54 21.70 17.18 11.29
CA TYR A 54 22.41 18.11 12.16
C TYR A 54 21.40 19.02 12.84
N GLU A 55 21.26 18.93 14.15
CA GLU A 55 20.46 19.87 14.94
C GLU A 55 21.28 21.11 15.20
N ILE A 56 20.75 22.26 14.87
CA ILE A 56 21.41 23.55 14.98
C ILE A 56 20.64 24.48 15.90
N GLU A 57 21.36 25.23 16.71
CA GLU A 57 20.86 26.30 17.56
C GLU A 57 21.23 27.64 16.91
N PRO A 58 20.26 28.40 16.37
CA PRO A 58 20.50 29.71 15.84
C PRO A 58 20.88 30.69 16.96
N ALA A 59 21.82 31.61 16.69
CA ALA A 59 22.17 32.67 17.61
C ALA A 59 20.99 33.63 17.82
N THR A 60 21.04 34.38 18.93
CA THR A 60 20.01 35.38 19.25
C THR A 60 19.83 36.38 18.12
N GLY A 61 18.60 36.58 17.67
CA GLY A 61 18.26 37.48 16.58
C GLY A 61 18.26 36.85 15.17
N VAL A 62 18.72 35.61 15.03
CA VAL A 62 18.64 34.84 13.77
C VAL A 62 17.23 34.25 13.62
N LYS A 63 16.57 34.58 12.50
CA LYS A 63 15.25 34.03 12.18
C LYS A 63 15.38 32.71 11.39
N GLY A 64 14.54 31.72 11.72
CA GLY A 64 14.51 30.45 10.99
C GLY A 64 14.33 30.59 9.48
N SER A 65 13.52 31.58 9.05
CA SER A 65 13.32 31.92 7.63
C SER A 65 14.60 32.29 6.89
N GLN A 66 15.59 32.89 7.56
CA GLN A 66 16.89 33.22 6.97
C GLN A 66 17.66 31.93 6.61
N ILE A 67 17.64 30.93 7.51
CA ILE A 67 18.28 29.63 7.30
C ILE A 67 17.58 28.86 6.17
N VAL A 68 16.23 28.87 6.14
CA VAL A 68 15.45 28.27 5.07
C VAL A 68 15.78 28.88 3.71
N GLY A 69 15.89 30.23 3.67
CA GLY A 69 16.28 30.95 2.44
C GLY A 69 17.67 30.58 1.94
N LEU A 70 18.61 30.27 2.83
CA LEU A 70 19.97 29.91 2.51
C LEU A 70 20.19 28.42 2.17
N ALA A 71 19.16 27.59 2.24
CA ALA A 71 19.30 26.14 2.05
C ALA A 71 19.96 25.74 0.73
N LYS A 72 19.63 26.43 -0.37
CA LYS A 72 20.21 26.17 -1.71
C LYS A 72 21.68 26.62 -1.77
N ASP A 73 22.00 27.78 -1.20
CA ASP A 73 23.35 28.31 -1.20
C ASP A 73 24.28 27.49 -0.29
N LEU A 74 23.75 27.05 0.85
CA LEU A 74 24.47 26.14 1.75
C LEU A 74 24.71 24.79 1.05
N ALA A 75 23.73 24.23 0.36
CA ALA A 75 23.90 22.97 -0.37
C ALA A 75 25.01 23.10 -1.42
N ARG A 76 25.00 24.18 -2.21
CA ARG A 76 26.06 24.47 -3.20
C ARG A 76 27.43 24.59 -2.53
N SER A 77 27.52 25.31 -1.43
CA SER A 77 28.80 25.54 -0.72
C SER A 77 29.38 24.26 -0.08
N LEU A 78 28.53 23.28 0.20
CA LEU A 78 28.90 21.95 0.70
C LEU A 78 28.99 20.88 -0.38
N SER A 79 28.89 21.28 -1.66
CA SER A 79 28.88 20.36 -2.82
C SER A 79 27.80 19.29 -2.74
N LEU A 80 26.65 19.63 -2.17
CA LEU A 80 25.49 18.74 -2.01
C LEU A 80 24.40 19.11 -3.01
N VAL A 81 23.65 18.11 -3.43
CA VAL A 81 22.53 18.32 -4.38
C VAL A 81 21.40 19.13 -3.74
N SER A 82 21.08 18.87 -2.48
CA SER A 82 20.05 19.57 -1.73
C SER A 82 20.20 19.35 -0.23
N ILE A 83 19.77 20.34 0.54
CA ILE A 83 19.64 20.28 1.99
C ILE A 83 18.19 20.52 2.33
N ARG A 84 17.64 19.73 3.25
CA ARG A 84 16.31 19.98 3.81
C ARG A 84 16.45 20.66 5.16
N VAL A 85 15.77 21.78 5.33
CA VAL A 85 15.68 22.49 6.61
C VAL A 85 14.40 22.07 7.31
N VAL A 86 14.52 21.67 8.57
CA VAL A 86 13.39 21.38 9.48
C VAL A 86 13.33 22.51 10.49
N GLU A 87 12.37 23.39 10.34
CA GLU A 87 12.26 24.62 11.15
C GLU A 87 11.86 24.34 12.59
N THR A 88 11.07 23.31 12.82
CA THR A 88 10.54 23.01 14.16
C THR A 88 10.75 21.55 14.50
N ILE A 89 11.42 21.29 15.59
CA ILE A 89 11.56 19.96 16.19
C ILE A 89 10.64 19.93 17.43
N PRO A 90 9.68 19.00 17.52
CA PRO A 90 8.81 18.91 18.67
C PRO A 90 9.57 18.80 19.98
N GLY A 91 9.27 19.67 20.94
CA GLY A 91 9.92 19.68 22.26
C GLY A 91 11.31 20.26 22.32
N LYS A 92 11.81 20.88 21.23
CA LYS A 92 13.13 21.52 21.17
C LYS A 92 13.04 22.93 20.59
N THR A 93 13.96 23.78 20.98
CA THR A 93 14.15 25.14 20.44
C THR A 93 15.05 25.16 19.21
N TYR A 94 15.58 24.00 18.81
CA TYR A 94 16.52 23.83 17.71
C TYR A 94 15.81 23.66 16.37
N MET A 95 16.54 23.97 15.31
CA MET A 95 16.23 23.59 13.93
C MET A 95 17.06 22.35 13.54
N ALA A 96 16.77 21.74 12.41
CA ALA A 96 17.62 20.70 11.86
C ALA A 96 17.91 20.89 10.39
N LEU A 97 19.14 20.52 10.01
CA LEU A 97 19.57 20.39 8.61
C LEU A 97 19.72 18.91 8.30
N GLU A 98 19.04 18.43 7.28
CA GLU A 98 19.14 17.06 6.80
C GLU A 98 19.96 17.03 5.53
N LEU A 99 21.18 16.46 5.64
CA LEU A 99 22.13 16.35 4.54
C LEU A 99 22.14 14.93 3.98
N PRO A 100 22.09 14.76 2.65
CA PRO A 100 22.20 13.43 2.04
C PRO A 100 23.61 12.86 2.25
N ASN A 101 23.68 11.58 2.62
CA ASN A 101 24.94 10.87 2.73
C ASN A 101 25.59 10.69 1.35
N ALA A 102 26.92 10.69 1.29
CA ALA A 102 27.66 10.40 0.06
C ALA A 102 27.37 8.98 -0.47
N LYS A 103 27.37 8.00 0.44
CA LYS A 103 26.95 6.62 0.17
C LYS A 103 25.59 6.40 0.83
N ARG A 104 24.55 6.18 0.03
CA ARG A 104 23.18 5.94 0.52
C ARG A 104 22.91 4.46 0.54
N GLN A 105 22.39 3.96 1.65
CA GLN A 105 21.95 2.57 1.75
C GLN A 105 20.55 2.43 1.13
N SER A 106 20.37 1.37 0.34
CA SER A 106 19.03 0.94 -0.09
C SER A 106 18.39 0.14 1.04
N ILE A 107 17.24 0.58 1.48
CA ILE A 107 16.48 -0.11 2.54
C ILE A 107 15.66 -1.20 1.86
N ARG A 108 15.98 -2.46 2.08
CA ARG A 108 15.25 -3.58 1.51
C ARG A 108 13.97 -3.87 2.28
N LEU A 109 12.90 -4.28 1.56
CA LEU A 109 11.65 -4.66 2.21
C LEU A 109 11.84 -5.85 3.17
N SER A 110 12.74 -6.78 2.84
CA SER A 110 13.10 -7.91 3.72
C SER A 110 13.59 -7.47 5.10
N GLU A 111 14.29 -6.34 5.20
CA GLU A 111 14.72 -5.79 6.50
C GLU A 111 13.54 -5.34 7.37
N ILE A 112 12.50 -4.81 6.75
CA ILE A 112 11.31 -4.35 7.47
C ILE A 112 10.43 -5.55 7.86
N LEU A 113 10.19 -6.49 6.94
CA LEU A 113 9.38 -7.68 7.22
C LEU A 113 10.07 -8.65 8.18
N GLY A 114 11.42 -8.68 8.19
CA GLY A 114 12.21 -9.43 9.16
C GLY A 114 12.36 -8.75 10.53
N SER A 115 11.92 -7.49 10.67
CA SER A 115 12.08 -6.74 11.93
C SER A 115 11.13 -7.24 13.03
N GLN A 116 11.57 -7.10 14.28
CA GLN A 116 10.78 -7.43 15.45
C GLN A 116 9.46 -6.63 15.48
N VAL A 117 9.50 -5.34 15.13
CA VAL A 117 8.33 -4.45 15.10
C VAL A 117 7.23 -4.96 14.18
N TYR A 118 7.60 -5.49 13.00
CA TYR A 118 6.64 -6.08 12.09
C TYR A 118 6.14 -7.44 12.57
N ASN A 119 7.03 -8.32 13.03
CA ASN A 119 6.68 -9.68 13.43
C ASN A 119 5.80 -9.72 14.67
N GLU A 120 6.07 -8.89 15.68
CA GLU A 120 5.29 -8.82 16.94
C GLU A 120 3.96 -8.07 16.76
N ALA A 121 3.78 -7.35 15.65
CA ALA A 121 2.53 -6.66 15.38
C ALA A 121 1.37 -7.68 15.24
N LYS A 122 0.37 -7.57 16.10
CA LYS A 122 -0.78 -8.48 16.13
C LYS A 122 -1.78 -8.27 15.00
N SER A 123 -1.78 -7.09 14.38
CA SER A 123 -2.72 -6.76 13.31
C SER A 123 -2.34 -7.45 12.01
N LEU A 124 -3.29 -8.12 11.40
CA LEU A 124 -3.15 -8.72 10.06
C LEU A 124 -3.03 -7.67 8.94
N LEU A 125 -3.31 -6.40 9.24
CA LEU A 125 -3.23 -5.28 8.32
C LEU A 125 -1.99 -4.40 8.56
N THR A 126 -0.94 -4.97 9.14
CA THR A 126 0.34 -4.29 9.36
C THR A 126 1.11 -4.20 8.04
N MET A 127 1.50 -2.99 7.68
CA MET A 127 2.26 -2.68 6.47
C MET A 127 3.66 -2.17 6.83
N GLY A 128 4.69 -2.71 6.20
CA GLY A 128 6.05 -2.20 6.28
C GLY A 128 6.19 -0.97 5.38
N LEU A 129 6.63 0.14 5.92
CA LEU A 129 6.81 1.39 5.16
C LEU A 129 8.28 1.65 4.81
N GLY A 130 9.20 1.37 5.72
CA GLY A 130 10.62 1.66 5.54
C GLY A 130 11.33 1.90 6.86
N LYS A 131 12.33 2.78 6.87
CA LYS A 131 13.07 3.18 8.07
C LYS A 131 12.93 4.68 8.32
N ASP A 132 12.97 5.08 9.58
CA ASP A 132 13.07 6.49 9.94
C ASP A 132 14.46 7.07 9.59
N ILE A 133 14.68 8.34 9.92
CA ILE A 133 15.94 9.03 9.64
C ILE A 133 17.16 8.42 10.36
N VAL A 134 16.93 7.71 11.47
CA VAL A 134 17.97 7.07 12.28
C VAL A 134 18.24 5.63 11.83
N GLY A 135 17.27 5.01 11.16
CA GLY A 135 17.36 3.65 10.65
C GLY A 135 16.46 2.64 11.35
N ASN A 136 15.55 3.08 12.22
CA ASN A 136 14.58 2.21 12.86
C ASN A 136 13.48 1.81 11.86
N PRO A 137 13.04 0.54 11.85
CA PRO A 137 11.95 0.10 10.99
C PRO A 137 10.62 0.77 11.38
N ILE A 138 9.89 1.26 10.38
CA ILE A 138 8.59 1.89 10.54
C ILE A 138 7.52 1.04 9.87
N VAL A 139 6.54 0.68 10.65
CA VAL A 139 5.34 -0.04 10.20
C VAL A 139 4.09 0.78 10.46
N ALA A 140 3.05 0.55 9.69
CA ALA A 140 1.75 1.17 9.85
C ALA A 140 0.66 0.10 9.89
N ASP A 141 -0.35 0.31 10.72
CA ASP A 141 -1.49 -0.60 10.86
C ASP A 141 -2.72 0.01 10.18
N LEU A 142 -3.13 -0.57 9.06
CA LEU A 142 -4.30 -0.10 8.31
C LEU A 142 -5.62 -0.26 9.10
N ALA A 143 -5.67 -1.14 10.10
CA ALA A 143 -6.83 -1.22 10.98
C ALA A 143 -6.96 0.01 11.90
N LYS A 144 -5.82 0.61 12.30
CA LYS A 144 -5.78 1.82 13.12
C LYS A 144 -5.94 3.09 12.28
N MET A 145 -5.35 3.12 11.07
CA MET A 145 -5.54 4.16 10.06
C MET A 145 -6.42 3.59 8.93
N PRO A 146 -7.74 3.59 9.12
CA PRO A 146 -8.65 2.72 8.35
C PRO A 146 -8.56 2.89 6.85
N HIS A 147 -8.12 4.06 6.39
CA HIS A 147 -7.97 4.39 4.98
C HIS A 147 -6.75 5.28 4.80
N ALA A 148 -6.04 5.14 3.70
CA ALA A 148 -4.84 5.90 3.37
C ALA A 148 -4.94 6.53 1.98
N LEU A 149 -4.59 7.82 1.90
CA LEU A 149 -4.31 8.51 0.65
C LEU A 149 -2.82 8.45 0.37
N VAL A 150 -2.47 7.95 -0.80
CA VAL A 150 -1.08 7.81 -1.26
C VAL A 150 -0.85 8.73 -2.46
N ALA A 151 -0.02 9.73 -2.32
CA ALA A 151 0.28 10.68 -3.37
C ALA A 151 1.76 10.65 -3.75
N GLY A 152 2.07 10.77 -5.03
CA GLY A 152 3.44 10.85 -5.51
C GLY A 152 3.51 10.98 -7.02
N THR A 153 4.41 11.82 -7.50
CA THR A 153 4.65 12.00 -8.93
C THR A 153 5.33 10.77 -9.55
N THR A 154 5.34 10.69 -10.87
CA THR A 154 6.10 9.66 -11.59
C THR A 154 7.57 9.69 -11.15
N GLY A 155 8.15 8.53 -10.90
CA GLY A 155 9.55 8.42 -10.42
C GLY A 155 9.75 8.73 -8.93
N SER A 156 8.70 9.06 -8.16
CA SER A 156 8.82 9.33 -6.73
C SER A 156 8.98 8.06 -5.86
N GLY A 157 8.78 6.87 -6.43
CA GLY A 157 8.75 5.59 -5.71
C GLY A 157 7.35 5.20 -5.20
N LYS A 158 6.27 5.86 -5.67
CA LYS A 158 4.89 5.54 -5.30
C LYS A 158 4.56 4.07 -5.56
N SER A 159 4.84 3.56 -6.76
CA SER A 159 4.56 2.18 -7.16
C SER A 159 5.32 1.16 -6.32
N VAL A 160 6.61 1.42 -6.07
CA VAL A 160 7.43 0.58 -5.17
C VAL A 160 6.86 0.57 -3.75
N GLY A 161 6.43 1.74 -3.25
CA GLY A 161 5.81 1.85 -1.93
C GLY A 161 4.46 1.11 -1.84
N ILE A 162 3.63 1.16 -2.89
CA ILE A 162 2.38 0.40 -2.96
C ILE A 162 2.68 -1.10 -2.98
N ASN A 163 3.65 -1.56 -3.77
CA ASN A 163 4.08 -2.95 -3.79
C ASN A 163 4.59 -3.40 -2.42
N ALA A 164 5.36 -2.56 -1.72
CA ALA A 164 5.80 -2.85 -0.36
C ALA A 164 4.63 -3.01 0.62
N MET A 165 3.59 -2.16 0.52
CA MET A 165 2.37 -2.28 1.33
C MET A 165 1.60 -3.56 1.00
N ILE A 166 1.39 -3.87 -0.29
CA ILE A 166 0.70 -5.09 -0.72
C ILE A 166 1.43 -6.34 -0.24
N LEU A 167 2.74 -6.44 -0.49
CA LEU A 167 3.53 -7.57 -0.03
C LEU A 167 3.50 -7.71 1.48
N SER A 168 3.54 -6.62 2.23
CA SER A 168 3.41 -6.67 3.69
C SER A 168 2.11 -7.33 4.14
N LEU A 169 0.99 -7.04 3.47
CA LEU A 169 -0.29 -7.70 3.77
C LEU A 169 -0.26 -9.19 3.41
N LEU A 170 0.35 -9.55 2.27
CA LEU A 170 0.45 -10.93 1.80
C LEU A 170 1.38 -11.79 2.68
N TYR A 171 2.38 -11.17 3.31
CA TYR A 171 3.26 -11.83 4.28
C TYR A 171 2.64 -11.98 5.66
N LYS A 172 1.63 -11.16 5.99
CA LYS A 172 1.01 -11.12 7.32
C LYS A 172 -0.25 -11.97 7.43
N ALA A 173 -1.00 -12.14 6.33
CA ALA A 173 -2.32 -12.74 6.35
C ALA A 173 -2.57 -13.70 5.20
N GLU A 174 -3.32 -14.77 5.47
CA GLU A 174 -3.82 -15.70 4.47
C GLU A 174 -5.07 -15.14 3.75
N ALA A 175 -5.42 -15.74 2.60
CA ALA A 175 -6.59 -15.35 1.82
C ALA A 175 -7.94 -15.50 2.56
N ARG A 176 -7.98 -16.32 3.60
CA ARG A 176 -9.16 -16.47 4.47
C ARG A 176 -9.34 -15.30 5.44
N ASP A 177 -8.26 -14.56 5.73
CA ASP A 177 -8.25 -13.47 6.71
C ASP A 177 -8.23 -12.09 6.05
N VAL A 178 -7.58 -11.97 4.88
CA VAL A 178 -7.50 -10.72 4.11
C VAL A 178 -7.75 -10.98 2.63
N ARG A 179 -8.66 -10.22 2.06
CA ARG A 179 -8.98 -10.24 0.63
C ARG A 179 -8.69 -8.88 0.02
N LEU A 180 -8.29 -8.89 -1.24
CA LEU A 180 -7.89 -7.70 -1.98
C LEU A 180 -8.82 -7.46 -3.17
N LEU A 181 -9.25 -6.21 -3.33
CA LEU A 181 -9.87 -5.71 -4.56
C LEU A 181 -8.92 -4.68 -5.16
N MET A 182 -8.30 -5.02 -6.28
CA MET A 182 -7.32 -4.17 -6.94
C MET A 182 -7.91 -3.51 -8.18
N ILE A 183 -7.72 -2.20 -8.29
CA ILE A 183 -8.20 -1.37 -9.40
C ILE A 183 -7.00 -0.66 -10.01
N ASP A 184 -6.65 -1.06 -11.24
CA ASP A 184 -5.52 -0.53 -12.00
C ASP A 184 -5.95 -0.15 -13.42
N PRO A 185 -6.37 1.10 -13.63
CA PRO A 185 -6.83 1.57 -14.92
C PRO A 185 -5.80 1.49 -16.03
N LYS A 186 -4.54 1.57 -15.68
CA LYS A 186 -3.41 1.62 -16.63
C LYS A 186 -2.84 0.26 -16.97
N MET A 187 -3.24 -0.79 -16.24
CA MET A 187 -2.73 -2.17 -16.40
C MET A 187 -1.20 -2.30 -16.23
N LEU A 188 -0.56 -1.41 -15.50
CA LEU A 188 0.90 -1.33 -15.42
C LEU A 188 1.47 -1.86 -14.10
N GLU A 189 0.76 -1.64 -13.00
CA GLU A 189 1.32 -1.80 -11.66
C GLU A 189 0.81 -3.06 -10.95
N MET A 190 -0.48 -3.39 -11.10
CA MET A 190 -1.14 -4.44 -10.32
C MET A 190 -1.43 -5.72 -11.10
N SER A 191 -1.23 -5.73 -12.43
CA SER A 191 -1.45 -6.91 -13.27
C SER A 191 -0.60 -8.11 -12.86
N VAL A 192 0.55 -7.89 -12.26
CA VAL A 192 1.44 -8.94 -11.73
C VAL A 192 0.74 -9.81 -10.68
N TYR A 193 -0.18 -9.24 -9.89
CA TYR A 193 -0.91 -9.94 -8.82
C TYR A 193 -2.09 -10.79 -9.33
N GLU A 194 -2.39 -10.74 -10.62
CA GLU A 194 -3.51 -11.52 -11.20
C GLU A 194 -3.38 -13.00 -10.85
N GLY A 195 -4.46 -13.57 -10.30
CA GLY A 195 -4.54 -15.01 -9.99
C GLY A 195 -4.01 -15.42 -8.61
N ILE A 196 -3.59 -14.49 -7.72
CA ILE A 196 -3.29 -14.82 -6.34
C ILE A 196 -4.58 -15.17 -5.56
N PRO A 197 -4.52 -16.07 -4.57
CA PRO A 197 -5.71 -16.50 -3.83
C PRO A 197 -6.39 -15.39 -3.01
N HIS A 198 -5.70 -14.30 -2.71
CA HIS A 198 -6.22 -13.16 -1.95
C HIS A 198 -7.18 -12.28 -2.76
N LEU A 199 -7.16 -12.34 -4.08
CA LEU A 199 -8.05 -11.51 -4.89
C LEU A 199 -9.52 -11.90 -4.72
N LEU A 200 -10.38 -10.88 -4.54
CA LEU A 200 -11.84 -11.04 -4.56
C LEU A 200 -12.38 -11.20 -5.98
N ALA A 201 -11.78 -10.48 -6.91
CA ALA A 201 -12.08 -10.49 -8.33
C ALA A 201 -10.77 -10.34 -9.12
N PRO A 202 -10.74 -10.64 -10.43
CA PRO A 202 -9.63 -10.26 -11.29
C PRO A 202 -9.29 -8.78 -11.13
N VAL A 203 -8.03 -8.41 -11.38
CA VAL A 203 -7.63 -7.01 -11.32
C VAL A 203 -8.52 -6.17 -12.24
N VAL A 204 -9.19 -5.18 -11.68
CA VAL A 204 -10.18 -4.37 -12.38
C VAL A 204 -9.47 -3.27 -13.16
N THR A 205 -9.64 -3.27 -14.47
CA THR A 205 -9.00 -2.31 -15.39
C THR A 205 -10.00 -1.35 -16.05
N ASP A 206 -11.26 -1.73 -16.08
CA ASP A 206 -12.36 -0.91 -16.61
C ASP A 206 -12.99 -0.02 -15.53
N MET A 207 -13.20 1.25 -15.85
CA MET A 207 -13.72 2.25 -14.91
C MET A 207 -15.16 1.98 -14.45
N LYS A 208 -16.00 1.43 -15.33
CA LYS A 208 -17.39 1.08 -14.98
C LYS A 208 -17.38 -0.12 -14.03
N GLN A 209 -16.54 -1.11 -14.29
CA GLN A 209 -16.36 -2.25 -13.39
C GLN A 209 -15.79 -1.80 -12.03
N ALA A 210 -14.89 -0.83 -12.01
CA ALA A 210 -14.38 -0.24 -10.77
C ALA A 210 -15.50 0.39 -9.94
N ALA A 211 -16.41 1.14 -10.57
CA ALA A 211 -17.59 1.69 -9.91
C ALA A 211 -18.52 0.59 -9.37
N HIS A 212 -18.71 -0.50 -10.12
CA HIS A 212 -19.47 -1.66 -9.64
C HIS A 212 -18.79 -2.33 -8.45
N GLY A 213 -17.46 -2.51 -8.49
CA GLY A 213 -16.69 -3.07 -7.36
C GLY A 213 -16.82 -2.25 -6.09
N LEU A 214 -16.72 -0.92 -6.20
CA LEU A 214 -16.91 -0.02 -5.05
C LEU A 214 -18.37 -0.05 -4.53
N ASN A 215 -19.34 -0.09 -5.42
CA ASN A 215 -20.75 -0.22 -5.03
C ASN A 215 -21.01 -1.56 -4.31
N TRP A 216 -20.40 -2.65 -4.80
CA TRP A 216 -20.44 -3.93 -4.12
C TRP A 216 -19.82 -3.84 -2.71
N CYS A 217 -18.69 -3.17 -2.54
CA CYS A 217 -18.08 -2.95 -1.22
C CYS A 217 -19.03 -2.22 -0.25
N VAL A 218 -19.82 -1.26 -0.76
CA VAL A 218 -20.85 -0.58 0.04
C VAL A 218 -21.96 -1.56 0.44
N ALA A 219 -22.45 -2.36 -0.48
CA ALA A 219 -23.46 -3.37 -0.20
C ALA A 219 -22.97 -4.44 0.80
N GLU A 220 -21.74 -4.91 0.63
CA GLU A 220 -21.10 -5.84 1.55
C GLU A 220 -20.90 -5.24 2.95
N MET A 221 -20.50 -3.98 3.03
CA MET A 221 -20.43 -3.25 4.29
C MET A 221 -21.78 -3.25 5.01
N GLU A 222 -22.87 -2.94 4.30
CA GLU A 222 -24.22 -2.93 4.87
C GLU A 222 -24.69 -4.32 5.29
N ARG A 223 -24.39 -5.35 4.49
CA ARG A 223 -24.65 -6.74 4.84
C ARG A 223 -23.93 -7.12 6.13
N ARG A 224 -22.67 -6.78 6.26
CA ARG A 224 -21.87 -7.04 7.49
C ARG A 224 -22.45 -6.32 8.69
N TYR A 225 -22.88 -5.07 8.55
CA TYR A 225 -23.54 -4.33 9.63
C TYR A 225 -24.83 -5.02 10.10
N LYS A 226 -25.67 -5.51 9.18
CA LYS A 226 -26.87 -6.26 9.52
C LYS A 226 -26.54 -7.52 10.31
N LEU A 227 -25.54 -8.31 9.88
CA LEU A 227 -25.08 -9.50 10.59
C LEU A 227 -24.54 -9.16 11.97
N MET A 228 -23.66 -8.16 12.08
CA MET A 228 -23.08 -7.71 13.34
C MET A 228 -24.15 -7.24 14.33
N SER A 229 -25.14 -6.48 13.84
CA SER A 229 -26.26 -6.01 14.65
C SER A 229 -27.07 -7.17 15.20
N LYS A 230 -27.39 -8.17 14.37
CA LYS A 230 -28.13 -9.38 14.83
C LYS A 230 -27.35 -10.21 15.85
N LEU A 231 -26.03 -10.27 15.69
CA LEU A 231 -25.16 -11.00 16.63
C LEU A 231 -24.78 -10.17 17.87
N GLY A 232 -25.18 -8.89 17.95
CA GLY A 232 -24.87 -8.01 19.08
C GLY A 232 -23.39 -7.66 19.19
N VAL A 233 -22.66 -7.60 18.07
CA VAL A 233 -21.23 -7.26 18.00
C VAL A 233 -21.04 -5.91 17.29
N ARG A 234 -19.95 -5.19 17.65
CA ARG A 234 -19.73 -3.81 17.18
C ARG A 234 -18.76 -3.71 15.99
N ASN A 235 -17.99 -4.76 15.74
CA ASN A 235 -16.96 -4.77 14.70
C ASN A 235 -16.67 -6.18 14.19
N LEU A 236 -15.91 -6.25 13.09
CA LEU A 236 -15.54 -7.51 12.46
C LEU A 236 -14.75 -8.45 13.39
N ALA A 237 -13.86 -7.92 14.23
CA ALA A 237 -13.10 -8.72 15.17
C ALA A 237 -14.03 -9.45 16.16
N GLY A 238 -14.99 -8.72 16.76
CA GLY A 238 -15.99 -9.30 17.64
C GLY A 238 -16.88 -10.34 16.94
N TYR A 239 -17.24 -10.09 15.67
CA TYR A 239 -17.96 -11.04 14.84
C TYR A 239 -17.14 -12.33 14.67
N ASN A 240 -15.89 -12.24 14.22
CA ASN A 240 -15.02 -13.38 13.99
C ASN A 240 -14.74 -14.17 15.29
N THR A 241 -14.49 -13.48 16.40
CA THR A 241 -14.32 -14.13 17.70
C THR A 241 -15.56 -14.97 18.08
N LYS A 242 -16.75 -14.40 17.89
CA LYS A 242 -18.00 -15.11 18.22
C LYS A 242 -18.21 -16.36 17.34
N ILE A 243 -17.84 -16.28 16.06
CA ILE A 243 -17.89 -17.44 15.16
C ILE A 243 -16.87 -18.50 15.56
N ASP A 244 -15.65 -18.09 15.91
CA ASP A 244 -14.59 -19.02 16.35
C ASP A 244 -14.95 -19.71 17.65
N ASP A 245 -15.49 -18.98 18.64
CA ASP A 245 -15.94 -19.53 19.92
C ASP A 245 -17.07 -20.53 19.75
N ALA A 246 -18.02 -20.24 18.86
CA ALA A 246 -19.10 -21.17 18.54
C ALA A 246 -18.56 -22.45 17.89
N LYS A 247 -17.63 -22.29 16.92
CA LYS A 247 -16.98 -23.41 16.25
C LYS A 247 -16.16 -24.27 17.22
N ALA A 248 -15.46 -23.66 18.17
CA ALA A 248 -14.69 -24.36 19.20
C ALA A 248 -15.58 -25.19 20.14
N ARG A 249 -16.87 -24.82 20.30
CA ARG A 249 -17.87 -25.55 21.07
C ARG A 249 -18.69 -26.51 20.20
N GLU A 250 -18.29 -26.74 18.95
CA GLU A 250 -19.02 -27.51 17.94
C GLU A 250 -20.46 -27.02 17.71
N GLN A 251 -20.71 -25.74 17.98
CA GLN A 251 -22.00 -25.07 17.74
C GLN A 251 -21.91 -24.22 16.50
N PHE A 252 -22.95 -24.23 15.67
CA PHE A 252 -23.02 -23.41 14.48
C PHE A 252 -23.99 -22.25 14.70
N ILE A 253 -23.56 -21.06 14.32
CA ILE A 253 -24.43 -19.88 14.24
C ILE A 253 -24.94 -19.81 12.82
N TYR A 254 -26.25 -19.94 12.67
CA TYR A 254 -26.89 -19.91 11.34
C TYR A 254 -27.19 -18.48 10.88
N ASN A 255 -27.18 -18.31 9.56
CA ASN A 255 -27.44 -17.02 8.95
C ASN A 255 -28.91 -16.60 9.18
N PRO A 256 -29.19 -15.52 9.94
CA PRO A 256 -30.55 -15.07 10.21
C PRO A 256 -31.24 -14.45 9.00
N PHE A 257 -30.49 -14.20 7.93
CA PHE A 257 -30.95 -13.65 6.66
C PHE A 257 -30.81 -14.64 5.50
N SER A 258 -30.82 -15.95 5.83
CA SER A 258 -30.76 -16.98 4.80
C SER A 258 -31.95 -16.90 3.85
N LEU A 259 -31.68 -17.12 2.56
CA LEU A 259 -32.73 -17.23 1.54
C LEU A 259 -33.49 -18.58 1.62
N THR A 260 -32.97 -19.53 2.40
CA THR A 260 -33.57 -20.84 2.65
C THR A 260 -33.82 -21.02 4.16
N PRO A 261 -34.93 -20.47 4.69
CA PRO A 261 -35.24 -20.51 6.13
C PRO A 261 -35.31 -21.92 6.71
N ASP A 262 -35.73 -22.90 5.90
CA ASP A 262 -35.86 -24.30 6.32
C ASP A 262 -34.52 -25.05 6.46
N SER A 263 -33.44 -24.50 5.83
CA SER A 263 -32.09 -25.04 5.90
C SER A 263 -31.07 -23.90 5.84
N PRO A 264 -30.98 -23.10 6.92
CA PRO A 264 -30.09 -21.94 6.93
C PRO A 264 -28.63 -22.37 6.90
N GLU A 265 -27.81 -21.65 6.13
CA GLU A 265 -26.39 -21.84 6.03
C GLU A 265 -25.66 -21.38 7.33
N PRO A 266 -24.65 -22.10 7.81
CA PRO A 266 -23.85 -21.64 8.94
C PRO A 266 -23.04 -20.42 8.54
N LEU A 267 -22.94 -19.47 9.47
CA LEU A 267 -22.06 -18.31 9.31
C LEU A 267 -20.58 -18.71 9.45
N GLU A 268 -19.76 -18.17 8.58
CA GLU A 268 -18.32 -18.35 8.59
C GLU A 268 -17.61 -17.04 8.99
N ARG A 269 -16.32 -17.14 9.31
CA ARG A 269 -15.46 -15.96 9.49
C ARG A 269 -15.51 -15.08 8.26
N LEU A 270 -15.48 -13.77 8.48
CA LEU A 270 -15.41 -12.79 7.41
C LEU A 270 -13.99 -12.21 7.34
N PRO A 271 -13.39 -12.18 6.14
CA PRO A 271 -12.08 -11.56 5.94
C PRO A 271 -12.14 -10.04 6.02
N HIS A 272 -11.02 -9.41 6.35
CA HIS A 272 -10.80 -8.02 6.00
C HIS A 272 -10.78 -7.86 4.47
N ILE A 273 -11.28 -6.74 3.97
CA ILE A 273 -11.23 -6.37 2.56
C ILE A 273 -10.39 -5.12 2.43
N VAL A 274 -9.34 -5.18 1.63
CA VAL A 274 -8.53 -4.01 1.28
C VAL A 274 -8.74 -3.66 -0.19
N VAL A 275 -9.30 -2.50 -0.44
CA VAL A 275 -9.49 -1.94 -1.78
C VAL A 275 -8.29 -1.08 -2.11
N ILE A 276 -7.60 -1.38 -3.19
CA ILE A 276 -6.40 -0.67 -3.61
C ILE A 276 -6.65 -0.07 -4.99
N ILE A 277 -6.53 1.26 -5.09
CA ILE A 277 -6.68 2.00 -6.34
C ILE A 277 -5.34 2.64 -6.68
N ASP A 278 -4.74 2.26 -7.82
CA ASP A 278 -3.43 2.78 -8.23
C ASP A 278 -3.48 4.24 -8.71
N GLU A 279 -4.52 4.61 -9.45
CA GLU A 279 -4.68 5.98 -9.93
C GLU A 279 -6.13 6.45 -9.79
N LEU A 280 -6.38 7.16 -8.69
CA LEU A 280 -7.71 7.71 -8.38
C LEU A 280 -8.14 8.75 -9.41
N ALA A 281 -7.19 9.52 -9.98
CA ALA A 281 -7.51 10.55 -10.95
C ALA A 281 -8.25 10.00 -12.17
N ASP A 282 -7.87 8.83 -12.66
CA ASP A 282 -8.49 8.25 -13.84
C ASP A 282 -9.95 7.82 -13.56
N LEU A 283 -10.25 7.33 -12.36
CA LEU A 283 -11.62 7.05 -11.95
C LEU A 283 -12.45 8.33 -11.81
N MET A 284 -11.88 9.36 -11.18
CA MET A 284 -12.57 10.63 -10.96
C MET A 284 -12.88 11.34 -12.27
N MET A 285 -11.99 11.25 -13.27
CA MET A 285 -12.20 11.87 -14.58
C MET A 285 -13.29 11.18 -15.41
N VAL A 286 -13.44 9.86 -15.31
CA VAL A 286 -14.37 9.07 -16.13
C VAL A 286 -15.76 8.94 -15.49
N VAL A 287 -15.83 8.65 -14.20
CA VAL A 287 -17.06 8.36 -13.46
C VAL A 287 -17.44 9.51 -12.53
N GLY A 288 -16.45 10.28 -12.07
CA GLY A 288 -16.64 11.55 -11.34
C GLY A 288 -17.36 11.38 -10.00
N LYS A 289 -18.41 12.18 -9.82
CA LYS A 289 -19.12 12.35 -8.54
C LYS A 289 -19.59 11.05 -7.89
N LYS A 290 -19.99 10.07 -8.70
CA LYS A 290 -20.44 8.77 -8.18
C LYS A 290 -19.33 8.03 -7.44
N ILE A 291 -18.09 8.07 -7.96
CA ILE A 291 -16.92 7.47 -7.28
C ILE A 291 -16.63 8.19 -5.97
N GLU A 292 -16.65 9.52 -5.99
CA GLU A 292 -16.45 10.34 -4.80
C GLU A 292 -17.43 9.98 -3.68
N GLU A 293 -18.73 9.87 -4.01
CA GLU A 293 -19.77 9.50 -3.05
C GLU A 293 -19.56 8.09 -2.47
N LEU A 294 -19.22 7.10 -3.32
CA LEU A 294 -18.95 5.73 -2.88
C LEU A 294 -17.73 5.66 -1.95
N ILE A 295 -16.63 6.33 -2.32
CA ILE A 295 -15.42 6.40 -1.49
C ILE A 295 -15.71 7.09 -0.16
N ALA A 296 -16.41 8.22 -0.17
CA ALA A 296 -16.78 8.94 1.05
C ALA A 296 -17.64 8.08 1.99
N ARG A 297 -18.60 7.36 1.44
CA ARG A 297 -19.49 6.46 2.20
C ARG A 297 -18.71 5.30 2.83
N LEU A 298 -17.78 4.69 2.10
CA LEU A 298 -16.88 3.66 2.63
C LEU A 298 -15.96 4.25 3.70
N ALA A 299 -15.32 5.39 3.43
CA ALA A 299 -14.38 6.00 4.36
C ALA A 299 -15.04 6.38 5.70
N GLN A 300 -16.32 6.77 5.69
CA GLN A 300 -17.06 7.11 6.90
C GLN A 300 -17.41 5.89 7.77
N LYS A 301 -17.74 4.77 7.17
CA LYS A 301 -18.40 3.67 7.89
C LYS A 301 -17.71 2.32 7.78
N ALA A 302 -16.85 2.09 6.79
CA ALA A 302 -16.37 0.75 6.46
C ALA A 302 -15.37 0.15 7.47
N ARG A 303 -14.75 0.97 8.33
CA ARG A 303 -13.76 0.52 9.32
C ARG A 303 -14.26 -0.63 10.21
N ALA A 304 -15.43 -0.46 10.82
CA ALA A 304 -15.99 -1.47 11.72
C ALA A 304 -16.39 -2.76 10.99
N ALA A 305 -16.76 -2.63 9.71
CA ALA A 305 -17.05 -3.77 8.82
C ALA A 305 -15.79 -4.47 8.28
N GLY A 306 -14.60 -3.98 8.62
CA GLY A 306 -13.32 -4.55 8.17
C GLY A 306 -13.01 -4.29 6.69
N ILE A 307 -13.49 -3.18 6.12
CA ILE A 307 -13.20 -2.76 4.74
C ILE A 307 -12.35 -1.51 4.77
N HIS A 308 -11.22 -1.53 4.08
CA HIS A 308 -10.18 -0.52 4.12
C HIS A 308 -9.82 -0.07 2.71
N LEU A 309 -9.39 1.20 2.57
CA LEU A 309 -9.05 1.82 1.28
C LEU A 309 -7.59 2.26 1.28
N ILE A 310 -6.88 1.94 0.20
CA ILE A 310 -5.59 2.53 -0.17
C ILE A 310 -5.80 3.22 -1.50
N LEU A 311 -5.91 4.54 -1.49
CA LEU A 311 -6.18 5.35 -2.67
C LEU A 311 -4.92 6.06 -3.11
N ALA A 312 -4.37 5.67 -4.25
CA ALA A 312 -3.17 6.27 -4.77
C ALA A 312 -3.46 7.19 -5.96
N THR A 313 -2.63 8.23 -6.13
CA THR A 313 -2.68 9.11 -7.28
C THR A 313 -1.32 9.74 -7.57
N GLN A 314 -1.02 9.93 -8.86
CA GLN A 314 0.11 10.73 -9.32
C GLN A 314 -0.26 12.21 -9.49
N ARG A 315 -1.56 12.54 -9.43
CA ARG A 315 -2.11 13.88 -9.64
C ARG A 315 -2.88 14.36 -8.40
N PRO A 316 -2.20 14.82 -7.35
CA PRO A 316 -2.84 15.25 -6.10
C PRO A 316 -3.49 16.65 -6.25
N SER A 317 -4.28 16.87 -7.32
CA SER A 317 -5.04 18.09 -7.54
C SER A 317 -6.30 18.13 -6.69
N VAL A 318 -6.90 19.32 -6.53
CA VAL A 318 -8.13 19.50 -5.75
C VAL A 318 -9.32 18.75 -6.37
N ASP A 319 -9.32 18.60 -7.70
CA ASP A 319 -10.37 17.88 -8.44
C ASP A 319 -10.31 16.36 -8.23
N VAL A 320 -9.15 15.83 -7.89
CA VAL A 320 -8.93 14.40 -7.62
C VAL A 320 -9.06 14.10 -6.13
N ILE A 321 -8.36 14.88 -5.30
CA ILE A 321 -8.43 14.75 -3.85
C ILE A 321 -9.32 15.89 -3.33
N THR A 322 -10.62 15.69 -3.47
CA THR A 322 -11.64 16.67 -3.10
C THR A 322 -11.71 16.92 -1.61
N GLY A 323 -12.39 17.99 -1.21
CA GLY A 323 -12.65 18.29 0.19
C GLY A 323 -13.36 17.15 0.93
N LEU A 324 -14.30 16.47 0.24
CA LEU A 324 -15.03 15.34 0.80
C LEU A 324 -14.12 14.13 1.08
N ILE A 325 -13.21 13.80 0.16
CA ILE A 325 -12.23 12.73 0.34
C ILE A 325 -11.26 13.10 1.48
N LYS A 326 -10.74 14.33 1.48
CA LYS A 326 -9.81 14.82 2.52
C LYS A 326 -10.40 14.78 3.92
N ALA A 327 -11.68 15.09 4.07
CA ALA A 327 -12.38 15.12 5.36
C ALA A 327 -12.55 13.71 5.94
N ASN A 328 -12.70 12.69 5.08
CA ASN A 328 -13.02 11.33 5.50
C ASN A 328 -11.79 10.40 5.55
N ILE A 329 -10.69 10.76 4.88
CA ILE A 329 -9.43 10.00 4.89
C ILE A 329 -8.31 10.87 5.47
N PRO A 330 -8.09 10.80 6.79
CA PRO A 330 -7.11 11.65 7.45
C PRO A 330 -5.67 11.22 7.21
N THR A 331 -5.42 9.92 6.99
CA THR A 331 -4.06 9.40 6.81
C THR A 331 -3.55 9.68 5.41
N ARG A 332 -2.39 10.29 5.32
CA ARG A 332 -1.76 10.68 4.06
C ARG A 332 -0.33 10.20 4.01
N ILE A 333 0.04 9.58 2.90
CA ILE A 333 1.40 9.15 2.58
C ILE A 333 1.81 9.91 1.33
N ALA A 334 2.80 10.78 1.45
CA ALA A 334 3.31 11.53 0.32
C ALA A 334 4.71 11.02 -0.08
N PHE A 335 4.83 10.61 -1.32
CA PHE A 335 6.11 10.24 -1.93
C PHE A 335 6.68 11.47 -2.63
N SER A 336 7.79 11.99 -2.14
CA SER A 336 8.51 13.09 -2.76
C SER A 336 9.73 12.57 -3.50
N GLY A 337 9.74 12.68 -4.82
CA GLY A 337 10.94 12.48 -5.62
C GLY A 337 11.98 13.57 -5.29
N GLY A 338 13.27 13.25 -5.36
CA GLY A 338 14.32 14.25 -5.28
C GLY A 338 14.16 15.25 -6.46
N GLN A 339 14.41 16.53 -6.23
CA GLN A 339 14.27 17.63 -7.22
C GLN A 339 15.19 17.50 -8.46
N GLN A 340 15.80 16.36 -8.72
CA GLN A 340 16.73 16.16 -9.84
C GLN A 340 16.06 16.07 -11.21
N ASP A 341 14.72 15.87 -11.30
CA ASP A 341 14.06 15.64 -12.60
C ASP A 341 13.55 16.91 -13.31
N ARG A 342 13.98 18.10 -12.90
CA ARG A 342 13.61 19.36 -13.58
C ARG A 342 14.71 19.96 -14.46
N GLN A 343 15.79 19.24 -14.74
CA GLN A 343 16.70 19.65 -15.81
C GLN A 343 16.29 18.99 -17.13
N PRO A 344 16.24 19.76 -18.25
CA PRO A 344 16.00 19.19 -19.57
C PRO A 344 17.11 18.18 -19.86
N HIS A 345 16.73 16.97 -20.21
CA HIS A 345 17.64 15.90 -20.57
C HIS A 345 18.52 16.30 -21.75
N HIS A 346 19.78 16.58 -21.48
CA HIS A 346 20.80 16.38 -22.49
C HIS A 346 21.20 14.89 -22.45
N PRO A 347 21.03 14.13 -23.53
CA PRO A 347 21.52 12.76 -23.59
C PRO A 347 23.04 12.80 -23.57
N GLY A 348 23.64 12.28 -22.50
CA GLY A 348 25.07 12.00 -22.46
C GLY A 348 25.40 10.88 -23.45
N PRO A 349 26.65 10.80 -23.95
CA PRO A 349 27.04 9.91 -25.04
C PRO A 349 26.95 8.41 -24.76
N ASP A 350 26.67 7.97 -23.55
CA ASP A 350 26.79 6.55 -23.16
C ASP A 350 25.47 5.87 -22.78
N GLY A 351 24.31 6.31 -23.21
CA GLY A 351 23.07 5.53 -23.21
C GLY A 351 22.72 4.69 -21.96
N ARG A 352 23.50 4.75 -20.89
CA ARG A 352 23.28 3.96 -19.67
C ARG A 352 22.30 4.72 -18.75
N ARG A 353 21.11 4.17 -18.61
CA ARG A 353 20.15 4.60 -17.61
C ARG A 353 20.75 4.40 -16.23
N SER A 354 21.03 5.48 -15.52
CA SER A 354 21.28 5.41 -14.08
C SER A 354 20.05 4.83 -13.40
N PRO A 355 20.20 3.90 -12.43
CA PRO A 355 19.06 3.37 -11.70
C PRO A 355 18.29 4.52 -11.05
N ALA A 356 16.99 4.55 -11.28
CA ALA A 356 16.06 5.56 -10.83
C ALA A 356 16.26 5.85 -9.34
N GLY A 357 16.29 7.15 -9.00
CA GLY A 357 16.57 7.61 -7.66
C GLY A 357 15.63 7.03 -6.62
N TYR A 358 16.19 6.53 -5.55
CA TYR A 358 15.51 5.96 -4.39
C TYR A 358 14.54 6.98 -3.79
N GLY A 359 13.24 6.64 -3.80
CA GLY A 359 12.16 7.50 -3.36
C GLY A 359 12.29 7.93 -1.89
N ARG A 360 12.00 9.20 -1.65
CA ARG A 360 11.91 9.78 -0.30
C ARG A 360 10.44 9.81 0.08
N HIS A 361 10.06 9.13 1.15
CA HIS A 361 8.69 9.05 1.59
C HIS A 361 8.47 9.87 2.85
N ALA A 362 7.37 10.60 2.93
CA ALA A 362 6.91 11.24 4.15
C ALA A 362 5.54 10.69 4.50
N VAL A 363 5.43 10.03 5.64
CA VAL A 363 4.16 9.53 6.18
C VAL A 363 3.58 10.56 7.12
N HIS A 364 2.36 11.01 6.83
CA HIS A 364 1.57 11.82 7.73
C HIS A 364 0.49 10.95 8.35
N ALA A 365 0.67 10.52 9.58
CA ALA A 365 -0.41 9.92 10.36
C ALA A 365 -1.10 11.02 11.16
N GLN A 366 -2.31 11.42 10.77
CA GLN A 366 -3.08 12.39 11.53
C GLN A 366 -4.08 11.70 12.48
N ARG A 367 -3.77 11.75 13.78
CA ARG A 367 -4.75 11.97 14.84
C ARG A 367 -4.15 13.00 15.77
N GLY A 368 -4.58 14.26 15.65
CA GLY A 368 -4.09 15.40 16.41
C GLY A 368 -3.06 16.25 15.64
N PRO A 369 -2.50 17.31 16.22
CA PRO A 369 -1.46 18.14 15.62
C PRO A 369 -0.13 17.37 15.56
N ALA A 370 -0.13 16.25 14.87
CA ALA A 370 1.06 15.42 14.73
C ALA A 370 1.88 15.92 13.54
N PHE A 371 3.14 16.20 13.82
CA PHE A 371 4.12 16.53 12.79
C PHE A 371 4.31 15.34 11.85
N PRO A 372 4.54 15.58 10.55
CA PRO A 372 4.81 14.53 9.59
C PRO A 372 6.07 13.77 9.95
N ILE A 373 5.97 12.45 9.97
CA ILE A 373 7.13 11.57 10.17
C ILE A 373 7.76 11.32 8.81
N ARG A 374 9.07 11.57 8.69
CA ARG A 374 9.83 11.22 7.50
C ARG A 374 10.26 9.77 7.56
N VAL A 375 9.91 9.02 6.52
CA VAL A 375 10.29 7.62 6.34
C VAL A 375 11.05 7.47 5.03
N HIS A 376 12.18 6.80 5.06
CA HIS A 376 12.87 6.32 3.86
C HIS A 376 12.22 5.00 3.47
N GLY A 377 11.51 4.99 2.34
CA GLY A 377 10.70 3.87 1.92
C GLY A 377 11.49 2.61 1.63
N ALA A 378 10.89 1.49 1.96
CA ALA A 378 11.44 0.19 1.62
C ALA A 378 11.40 -0.03 0.10
N PHE A 379 12.48 -0.57 -0.42
CA PHE A 379 12.62 -0.95 -1.82
C PHE A 379 12.28 -2.43 -1.98
N VAL A 380 11.54 -2.72 -3.02
CA VAL A 380 11.27 -4.07 -3.53
C VAL A 380 11.32 -4.01 -5.05
N SER A 381 12.01 -4.97 -5.67
CA SER A 381 12.11 -5.07 -7.12
C SER A 381 10.91 -5.80 -7.72
N ASP A 382 10.68 -5.62 -9.02
CA ASP A 382 9.61 -6.34 -9.73
C ASP A 382 9.85 -7.85 -9.72
N GLU A 383 11.11 -8.28 -9.75
CA GLU A 383 11.50 -9.69 -9.68
C GLU A 383 11.12 -10.31 -8.33
N GLU A 384 11.32 -9.60 -7.23
CA GLU A 384 10.89 -10.02 -5.89
C GLU A 384 9.37 -10.17 -5.83
N VAL A 385 8.63 -9.20 -6.39
CA VAL A 385 7.16 -9.27 -6.49
C VAL A 385 6.74 -10.51 -7.28
N HIS A 386 7.36 -10.77 -8.42
CA HIS A 386 7.06 -11.96 -9.24
C HIS A 386 7.32 -13.27 -8.50
N ARG A 387 8.43 -13.39 -7.74
CA ARG A 387 8.73 -14.58 -6.93
C ARG A 387 7.64 -14.85 -5.88
N VAL A 388 7.24 -13.83 -5.15
CA VAL A 388 6.19 -13.95 -4.12
C VAL A 388 4.85 -14.32 -4.74
N VAL A 389 4.48 -13.67 -5.84
CA VAL A 389 3.24 -13.96 -6.58
C VAL A 389 3.22 -15.39 -7.11
N ALA A 390 4.32 -15.85 -7.69
CA ALA A 390 4.44 -17.23 -8.20
C ALA A 390 4.27 -18.26 -7.06
N TYR A 391 4.87 -18.00 -5.91
CA TYR A 391 4.71 -18.82 -4.70
C TYR A 391 3.25 -18.86 -4.25
N LEU A 392 2.57 -17.72 -4.14
CA LEU A 392 1.17 -17.65 -3.72
C LEU A 392 0.22 -18.36 -4.69
N LYS A 393 0.47 -18.26 -5.99
CA LYS A 393 -0.29 -18.98 -7.03
C LYS A 393 -0.13 -20.49 -6.91
N SER A 394 1.06 -20.98 -6.55
CA SER A 394 1.29 -22.40 -6.32
C SER A 394 0.50 -22.94 -5.15
N LEU A 395 0.39 -22.21 -4.04
CA LEU A 395 -0.39 -22.56 -2.87
C LEU A 395 -1.90 -22.59 -3.16
N GLY A 396 -2.43 -21.62 -3.88
CA GLY A 396 -3.85 -21.55 -4.24
C GLY A 396 -4.31 -22.72 -5.11
N ARG A 397 -3.48 -23.21 -6.02
CA ARG A 397 -3.75 -24.42 -6.81
C ARG A 397 -3.79 -25.68 -5.95
N ALA A 398 -2.97 -25.80 -4.94
CA ALA A 398 -2.91 -26.97 -4.07
C ALA A 398 -4.14 -27.10 -3.16
N GLN A 399 -4.71 -25.99 -2.68
CA GLN A 399 -5.91 -26.02 -1.84
C GLN A 399 -7.19 -26.37 -2.60
N LEU A 400 -7.32 -25.94 -3.84
CA LEU A 400 -8.46 -26.31 -4.70
C LEU A 400 -8.52 -27.81 -5.03
N HIS A 401 -7.39 -28.50 -5.07
CA HIS A 401 -7.34 -29.96 -5.32
C HIS A 401 -7.62 -30.82 -4.09
N ARG A 402 -7.42 -30.32 -2.86
CA ARG A 402 -7.65 -31.09 -1.62
C ARG A 402 -9.08 -31.08 -1.10
N GLY A 403 -9.93 -30.17 -1.54
CA GLY A 403 -11.32 -30.02 -1.08
C GLY A 403 -12.36 -30.87 -1.83
N HIS A 404 -12.01 -31.58 -2.90
CA HIS A 404 -12.97 -32.31 -3.74
C HIS A 404 -12.64 -33.78 -3.98
N SER A 405 -12.02 -34.48 -3.04
CA SER A 405 -11.94 -35.95 -3.06
C SER A 405 -13.01 -36.58 -2.18
N GLY A 406 -14.27 -36.26 -2.43
CA GLY A 406 -15.46 -36.82 -1.81
C GLY A 406 -16.54 -37.18 -2.83
N ARG A 407 -16.37 -38.34 -3.48
CA ARG A 407 -17.41 -39.14 -4.17
C ARG A 407 -18.49 -38.45 -5.00
N ARG A 408 -18.43 -38.72 -6.29
CA ARG A 408 -19.48 -39.17 -7.23
C ARG A 408 -19.57 -38.44 -8.56
N ARG A 409 -19.58 -39.34 -9.57
CA ARG A 409 -20.07 -39.28 -10.98
C ARG A 409 -19.04 -38.93 -12.05
N ARG A 410 -18.18 -39.92 -12.31
CA ARG A 410 -17.59 -40.17 -13.61
C ARG A 410 -18.55 -40.99 -14.47
N SER A 411 -19.52 -40.37 -15.15
CA SER A 411 -20.17 -41.09 -16.30
C SER A 411 -20.92 -40.22 -17.33
N THR A 412 -21.03 -38.89 -17.12
CA THR A 412 -21.83 -38.08 -18.07
C THR A 412 -21.06 -37.00 -18.82
N VAL A 413 -19.74 -36.84 -18.58
CA VAL A 413 -18.96 -35.80 -19.28
C VAL A 413 -18.32 -36.29 -20.61
N ARG A 414 -18.10 -37.60 -20.73
CA ARG A 414 -17.47 -38.17 -21.97
C ARG A 414 -18.40 -38.23 -23.19
N SER A 415 -19.72 -38.28 -23.00
CA SER A 415 -20.69 -38.30 -24.10
C SER A 415 -21.00 -36.92 -24.68
N ARG A 416 -20.83 -35.84 -23.88
CA ARG A 416 -21.10 -34.46 -24.35
C ARG A 416 -19.90 -33.82 -25.09
N LEU A 417 -18.69 -34.29 -24.87
CA LEU A 417 -17.50 -33.83 -25.62
C LEU A 417 -17.38 -34.35 -27.01
N LYS A 418 -18.00 -35.53 -27.34
CA LYS A 418 -18.06 -36.07 -28.71
C LYS A 418 -19.08 -35.35 -29.59
N ALA A 419 -20.15 -34.79 -29.03
CA ALA A 419 -21.16 -34.06 -29.80
C ALA A 419 -20.74 -32.64 -30.20
N CYS A 420 -19.79 -32.02 -29.47
CA CYS A 420 -19.27 -30.68 -29.81
C CYS A 420 -18.20 -30.69 -30.91
N ARG A 421 -17.55 -31.85 -31.20
CA ARG A 421 -16.50 -31.95 -32.23
C ARG A 421 -17.04 -32.04 -33.64
N ALA A 422 -18.30 -32.39 -33.81
CA ALA A 422 -18.93 -32.59 -35.13
C ALA A 422 -19.60 -31.33 -35.74
N ARG A 423 -19.64 -30.21 -35.03
CA ARG A 423 -20.25 -28.96 -35.51
C ARG A 423 -19.32 -27.74 -35.60
N ALA A 424 -18.02 -27.95 -35.60
CA ALA A 424 -17.00 -26.88 -35.60
C ALA A 424 -16.38 -26.62 -36.98
N VAL A 425 -17.18 -26.66 -38.04
CA VAL A 425 -16.79 -26.13 -39.36
C VAL A 425 -17.85 -25.12 -39.78
N GLY A 426 -17.57 -23.87 -39.53
CA GLY A 426 -18.37 -22.74 -40.00
C GLY A 426 -18.99 -21.84 -38.89
N ARG A 427 -18.21 -20.99 -38.33
CA ARG A 427 -18.52 -19.63 -37.78
C ARG A 427 -17.47 -19.20 -36.73
N LYS A 428 -16.46 -18.51 -37.19
CA LYS A 428 -15.32 -18.06 -36.35
C LYS A 428 -15.52 -16.75 -35.60
N THR A 429 -16.68 -16.13 -35.60
CA THR A 429 -16.85 -14.75 -35.10
C THR A 429 -17.85 -14.55 -33.96
N GLN A 430 -18.46 -15.59 -33.43
CA GLN A 430 -19.41 -15.44 -32.32
C GLN A 430 -19.03 -16.15 -31.01
N CYS A 431 -17.81 -16.68 -30.92
CA CYS A 431 -17.42 -17.53 -29.80
C CYS A 431 -16.72 -16.78 -28.63
N MET A 432 -16.27 -15.54 -28.81
CA MET A 432 -15.56 -14.83 -27.73
C MET A 432 -16.50 -14.24 -26.66
N THR A 433 -17.69 -13.82 -27.02
CA THR A 433 -18.67 -13.24 -26.06
C THR A 433 -19.43 -14.29 -25.25
N ARG A 434 -19.51 -15.54 -25.70
CA ARG A 434 -20.19 -16.61 -24.96
C ARG A 434 -19.30 -17.37 -23.98
N ARG A 435 -17.96 -17.31 -24.11
CA ARG A 435 -17.01 -18.01 -23.23
C ARG A 435 -16.94 -17.36 -21.83
N TRP A 436 -17.16 -16.07 -21.76
CA TRP A 436 -17.25 -15.33 -20.50
C TRP A 436 -18.48 -15.70 -19.65
N LYS A 437 -19.61 -15.89 -20.29
CA LYS A 437 -20.87 -16.28 -19.60
C LYS A 437 -20.83 -17.70 -19.04
N TRP A 438 -19.99 -18.58 -19.58
CA TRP A 438 -19.93 -19.98 -19.15
C TRP A 438 -18.96 -20.22 -18.00
N CYS A 439 -17.84 -19.51 -17.95
CA CYS A 439 -16.94 -19.55 -16.79
C CYS A 439 -17.55 -18.97 -15.52
N CYS A 440 -18.47 -17.98 -15.67
CA CYS A 440 -19.19 -17.42 -14.54
C CYS A 440 -20.32 -18.31 -14.00
N LYS A 441 -20.81 -19.29 -14.78
CA LYS A 441 -21.90 -20.20 -14.36
C LYS A 441 -21.44 -21.44 -13.62
N THR A 442 -20.17 -21.81 -13.71
CA THR A 442 -19.62 -23.01 -13.06
C THR A 442 -18.81 -22.73 -11.80
N ALA A 443 -18.36 -21.50 -11.58
CA ALA A 443 -17.97 -21.02 -10.28
C ALA A 443 -19.25 -20.56 -9.58
N ARG A 444 -19.68 -21.22 -8.51
CA ARG A 444 -20.72 -20.64 -7.65
C ARG A 444 -20.24 -19.23 -7.27
N PRO A 445 -20.90 -18.17 -7.76
CA PRO A 445 -20.45 -16.84 -7.45
C PRO A 445 -20.73 -16.61 -5.97
N ALA A 446 -19.70 -16.48 -5.18
CA ALA A 446 -19.84 -15.80 -3.90
C ALA A 446 -20.31 -14.33 -4.10
N PHE A 447 -20.54 -13.91 -5.35
CA PHE A 447 -20.81 -12.52 -5.74
C PHE A 447 -21.90 -12.44 -6.81
N PRO A 448 -23.08 -11.88 -6.49
CA PRO A 448 -24.24 -11.81 -7.41
C PRO A 448 -24.15 -10.79 -8.54
N TRP A 449 -23.04 -10.10 -8.71
CA TRP A 449 -22.93 -8.99 -9.67
C TRP A 449 -22.36 -9.33 -11.05
N PHE A 450 -22.09 -10.61 -11.31
CA PHE A 450 -21.76 -11.07 -12.66
C PHE A 450 -22.96 -11.55 -13.49
N SER A 451 -24.20 -11.49 -12.96
CA SER A 451 -25.42 -11.94 -13.63
C SER A 451 -26.40 -10.84 -14.02
N GLY A 452 -25.94 -9.60 -14.11
CA GLY A 452 -26.77 -8.49 -14.60
C GLY A 452 -26.36 -8.11 -16.02
N THR A 453 -27.26 -8.30 -16.96
CA THR A 453 -27.26 -7.87 -18.36
C THR A 453 -26.63 -6.48 -18.58
#